data_1dea6c993bcb1d4e00c024884ae7b79d
#
_entry.id   1dea6c993bcb1d4e00c024884ae7b79d
#
_cell.length_a   1.000
_cell.length_b   1.000
_cell.length_c   1.000
_cell.angle_alpha   90.00
_cell.angle_beta   90.00
_cell.angle_gamma   90.00
#
_symmetry.space_group_name_H-M   'P 1'
#
loop_
_entity.id
_entity.type
_entity.pdbx_description
1 polymer ?
#
loop_
_entity_poly.entity_id
_entity_poly.type
_entity_poly.pdbx_seq_one_letter_code
_entity_poly.pdbx_strand_id
1 'polypeptide(L)'
;MNLETVLYDVRDGVATITLNRPDAMNAWTPQLSDELSLAMGAADADDDVRAVVLTGAGKAFCAGADLSAGESGFLAGGASAHAGPRLMPYKVRKPVIAAINGHAVGVGITYPMLCDIRIVSETAKIQYAMVRRGILPELGSHVLLPRVIGFSRAADLLLTGRLIMGTEAAEMGLASRAVPADEVLVVATEMARDIALNVSPVSAALAKQLMWDGMNTSVDHMIMTEGKLLPGLTAAPDSGEGVRAFFEKRAPKWRSRVSSDMPVIPK
;
A
#
# COMPACT_ATOMS: atom_id res chain seq x y z
N MET A 1 -11.75 4.20 17.26
CA MET A 1 -10.30 4.22 17.55
C MET A 1 -9.92 5.61 18.03
N ASN A 2 -9.09 5.73 19.03
CA ASN A 2 -8.53 7.04 19.42
C ASN A 2 -7.17 7.18 18.75
N LEU A 3 -7.09 7.90 17.61
CA LEU A 3 -5.89 8.12 16.82
C LEU A 3 -5.62 9.63 16.80
N GLU A 4 -4.39 10.04 17.03
CA GLU A 4 -3.98 11.46 17.10
C GLU A 4 -3.20 11.89 15.84
N THR A 5 -2.39 10.97 15.32
CA THR A 5 -1.48 11.23 14.18
C THR A 5 -1.97 10.61 12.87
N VAL A 6 -3.08 9.86 12.92
CA VAL A 6 -3.70 9.21 11.77
C VAL A 6 -5.21 9.47 11.80
N LEU A 7 -5.81 9.82 10.67
CA LEU A 7 -7.27 9.84 10.50
C LEU A 7 -7.71 8.54 9.81
N TYR A 8 -8.87 8.03 10.22
CA TYR A 8 -9.48 6.84 9.65
C TYR A 8 -10.95 7.10 9.34
N ASP A 9 -11.34 6.98 8.08
CA ASP A 9 -12.72 7.17 7.61
C ASP A 9 -13.10 6.03 6.66
N VAL A 10 -14.35 5.56 6.72
CA VAL A 10 -14.88 4.52 5.83
C VAL A 10 -16.08 5.04 5.10
N ARG A 11 -16.04 5.03 3.76
CA ARG A 11 -17.15 5.42 2.89
C ARG A 11 -17.20 4.52 1.66
N ASP A 12 -18.37 4.07 1.27
CA ASP A 12 -18.62 3.31 0.05
C ASP A 12 -17.69 2.08 -0.10
N GLY A 13 -17.40 1.38 1.01
CA GLY A 13 -16.51 0.21 1.02
C GLY A 13 -15.01 0.54 0.94
N VAL A 14 -14.65 1.82 1.03
CA VAL A 14 -13.26 2.27 1.01
C VAL A 14 -12.87 2.84 2.37
N ALA A 15 -11.81 2.28 2.99
CA ALA A 15 -11.17 2.89 4.14
C ALA A 15 -10.11 3.89 3.66
N THR A 16 -10.25 5.15 4.04
CA THR A 16 -9.22 6.19 3.82
C THR A 16 -8.43 6.39 5.10
N ILE A 17 -7.14 6.12 5.03
CA ILE A 17 -6.16 6.32 6.12
C ILE A 17 -5.31 7.53 5.76
N THR A 18 -5.33 8.56 6.59
CA THR A 18 -4.60 9.80 6.34
C THR A 18 -3.55 10.03 7.42
N LEU A 19 -2.28 10.13 7.02
CA LEU A 19 -1.22 10.60 7.91
C LEU A 19 -1.51 12.05 8.29
N ASN A 20 -1.66 12.36 9.58
CA ASN A 20 -2.21 13.63 10.05
C ASN A 20 -1.28 14.39 11.00
N ARG A 21 -0.09 14.69 10.50
CA ARG A 21 0.87 15.61 11.13
C ARG A 21 1.32 16.69 10.11
N PRO A 22 0.37 17.46 9.49
CA PRO A 22 0.68 18.33 8.36
C PRO A 22 1.73 19.39 8.68
N ASP A 23 1.76 19.93 9.91
CA ASP A 23 2.71 20.95 10.36
C ASP A 23 4.16 20.40 10.41
N ALA A 24 4.31 19.09 10.60
CA ALA A 24 5.59 18.39 10.53
C ALA A 24 5.78 17.62 9.21
N MET A 25 5.04 17.97 8.14
CA MET A 25 5.06 17.27 6.85
C MET A 25 4.89 15.75 6.99
N ASN A 26 4.05 15.31 7.91
CA ASN A 26 3.78 13.91 8.24
C ASN A 26 5.05 13.11 8.57
N ALA A 27 6.05 13.75 9.21
CA ALA A 27 7.27 13.11 9.64
C ALA A 27 6.97 11.90 10.53
N TRP A 28 7.69 10.81 10.28
CA TRP A 28 7.45 9.49 10.85
C TRP A 28 7.90 9.43 12.29
N THR A 29 6.99 9.11 13.19
CA THR A 29 7.25 8.82 14.60
C THR A 29 6.84 7.40 14.96
N PRO A 30 7.29 6.87 16.10
CA PRO A 30 6.78 5.61 16.61
C PRO A 30 5.26 5.59 16.78
N GLN A 31 4.66 6.64 17.34
CA GLN A 31 3.21 6.78 17.50
C GLN A 31 2.48 6.71 16.16
N LEU A 32 2.91 7.48 15.16
CA LEU A 32 2.32 7.44 13.81
C LEU A 32 2.37 6.03 13.22
N SER A 33 3.48 5.34 13.40
CA SER A 33 3.66 3.96 12.93
C SER A 33 2.70 2.98 13.61
N ASP A 34 2.52 3.11 14.92
CA ASP A 34 1.63 2.23 15.70
C ASP A 34 0.16 2.49 15.35
N GLU A 35 -0.24 3.76 15.28
CA GLU A 35 -1.59 4.16 14.87
C GLU A 35 -1.92 3.75 13.44
N LEU A 36 -0.96 3.84 12.52
CA LEU A 36 -1.11 3.37 11.15
C LEU A 36 -1.31 1.85 11.09
N SER A 37 -0.58 1.08 11.91
CA SER A 37 -0.77 -0.36 12.04
C SER A 37 -2.15 -0.70 12.60
N LEU A 38 -2.64 0.04 13.58
CA LEU A 38 -3.99 -0.12 14.14
C LEU A 38 -5.06 0.17 13.08
N ALA A 39 -4.91 1.25 12.31
CA ALA A 39 -5.84 1.60 11.22
C ALA A 39 -5.86 0.54 10.12
N MET A 40 -4.69 0.02 9.71
CA MET A 40 -4.59 -1.10 8.76
C MET A 40 -5.28 -2.37 9.30
N GLY A 41 -5.10 -2.66 10.60
CA GLY A 41 -5.75 -3.80 11.26
C GLY A 41 -7.27 -3.66 11.29
N ALA A 42 -7.78 -2.48 11.59
CA ALA A 42 -9.22 -2.22 11.55
C ALA A 42 -9.80 -2.38 10.14
N ALA A 43 -9.14 -1.84 9.13
CA ALA A 43 -9.54 -2.00 7.75
C ALA A 43 -9.49 -3.48 7.30
N ASP A 44 -8.51 -4.25 7.77
CA ASP A 44 -8.41 -5.68 7.45
C ASP A 44 -9.51 -6.51 8.12
N ALA A 45 -9.89 -6.19 9.35
CA ALA A 45 -10.89 -6.93 10.12
C ALA A 45 -12.34 -6.64 9.68
N ASP A 46 -12.60 -5.47 9.13
CA ASP A 46 -13.95 -5.03 8.73
C ASP A 46 -14.30 -5.53 7.32
N ASP A 47 -15.28 -6.43 7.21
CA ASP A 47 -15.73 -6.97 5.92
C ASP A 47 -16.50 -5.95 5.05
N ASP A 48 -16.97 -4.85 5.61
CA ASP A 48 -17.57 -3.76 4.84
C ASP A 48 -16.51 -2.90 4.14
N VAL A 49 -15.25 -2.97 4.59
CA VAL A 49 -14.10 -2.39 3.88
C VAL A 49 -13.62 -3.36 2.79
N ARG A 50 -13.55 -2.89 1.56
CA ARG A 50 -13.19 -3.65 0.35
C ARG A 50 -11.84 -3.25 -0.24
N ALA A 51 -11.45 -1.99 -0.02
CA ALA A 51 -10.17 -1.42 -0.44
C ALA A 51 -9.71 -0.36 0.57
N VAL A 52 -8.41 -0.08 0.59
CA VAL A 52 -7.79 0.91 1.47
C VAL A 52 -7.06 1.94 0.62
N VAL A 53 -7.24 3.22 0.93
CA VAL A 53 -6.45 4.34 0.39
C VAL A 53 -5.63 4.92 1.52
N LEU A 54 -4.31 5.02 1.31
CA LEU A 54 -3.37 5.65 2.24
C LEU A 54 -2.88 6.97 1.63
N THR A 55 -3.04 8.08 2.36
CA THR A 55 -2.61 9.42 1.91
C THR A 55 -2.01 10.23 3.05
N GLY A 56 -1.54 11.45 2.76
CA GLY A 56 -1.04 12.40 3.75
C GLY A 56 -1.84 13.70 3.77
N ALA A 57 -2.08 14.26 4.95
CA ALA A 57 -2.65 15.59 5.09
C ALA A 57 -1.64 16.66 4.68
N GLY A 58 -2.10 17.75 4.04
CA GLY A 58 -1.29 18.90 3.68
C GLY A 58 -0.38 18.66 2.46
N LYS A 59 0.82 19.25 2.47
CA LYS A 59 1.72 19.38 1.30
C LYS A 59 2.61 18.15 1.05
N ALA A 60 2.72 17.25 2.00
CA ALA A 60 3.57 16.07 1.90
C ALA A 60 2.77 14.81 2.18
N PHE A 61 3.15 13.73 1.50
CA PHE A 61 2.73 12.41 1.93
C PHE A 61 3.43 12.06 3.26
N CYS A 62 4.76 12.01 3.26
CA CYS A 62 5.60 11.88 4.45
C CYS A 62 7.05 12.30 4.15
N ALA A 63 7.59 13.22 4.92
CA ALA A 63 8.94 13.76 4.72
C ALA A 63 10.07 12.87 5.28
N GLY A 64 9.77 11.67 5.76
CA GLY A 64 10.74 10.76 6.35
C GLY A 64 10.70 10.73 7.87
N ALA A 65 11.73 10.17 8.51
CA ALA A 65 11.82 10.12 9.97
C ALA A 65 11.77 11.52 10.60
N ASP A 66 11.10 11.62 11.74
CA ASP A 66 11.09 12.86 12.52
C ASP A 66 12.48 13.13 13.11
N LEU A 67 13.12 14.18 12.65
CA LEU A 67 14.47 14.59 13.07
C LEU A 67 14.42 15.76 14.07
N SER A 68 13.28 16.14 14.59
CA SER A 68 13.12 17.27 15.50
C SER A 68 13.94 17.15 16.80
N ALA A 69 14.19 15.90 17.23
CA ALA A 69 15.06 15.62 18.39
C ALA A 69 16.58 15.68 18.08
N GLY A 70 16.94 16.06 16.87
CA GLY A 70 18.34 16.18 16.44
C GLY A 70 19.08 14.84 16.36
N GLU A 71 20.42 14.91 16.37
CA GLU A 71 21.30 13.74 16.25
C GLU A 71 21.07 12.71 17.35
N SER A 72 20.93 13.14 18.61
CA SER A 72 20.73 12.26 19.76
C SER A 72 19.43 11.46 19.66
N GLY A 73 18.34 12.07 19.21
CA GLY A 73 17.05 11.41 19.00
C GLY A 73 17.10 10.39 17.85
N PHE A 74 17.83 10.71 16.80
CA PHE A 74 18.04 9.81 15.66
C PHE A 74 18.89 8.59 16.05
N LEU A 75 20.00 8.80 16.76
CA LEU A 75 20.89 7.72 17.24
C LEU A 75 20.25 6.84 18.30
N ALA A 76 19.31 7.36 19.08
CA ALA A 76 18.53 6.58 20.04
C ALA A 76 17.50 5.62 19.41
N GLY A 77 17.52 5.46 18.07
CA GLY A 77 16.64 4.52 17.37
C GLY A 77 15.30 5.12 16.93
N GLY A 78 15.23 6.42 16.74
CA GLY A 78 14.01 7.20 16.54
C GLY A 78 13.00 6.71 15.50
N ALA A 79 13.39 5.98 14.46
CA ALA A 79 12.45 5.40 13.49
C ALA A 79 12.24 3.88 13.67
N SER A 80 13.17 3.19 14.35
CA SER A 80 13.20 1.72 14.42
C SER A 80 12.85 1.15 15.80
N ALA A 81 12.62 1.98 16.82
CA ALA A 81 12.60 1.58 18.22
C ALA A 81 11.35 0.80 18.70
N HIS A 82 10.47 0.31 17.81
CA HIS A 82 9.27 -0.41 18.23
C HIS A 82 9.35 -1.89 17.90
N ALA A 83 9.37 -2.70 18.94
CA ALA A 83 9.53 -4.17 18.92
C ALA A 83 8.21 -4.95 18.81
N GLY A 84 7.11 -4.36 18.34
CA GLY A 84 5.82 -5.05 18.18
C GLY A 84 5.54 -5.53 16.75
N PRO A 85 4.74 -6.60 16.59
CA PRO A 85 4.26 -6.98 15.25
C PRO A 85 3.36 -5.89 14.69
N ARG A 86 3.75 -5.31 13.55
CA ARG A 86 2.96 -4.32 12.82
C ARG A 86 2.31 -4.94 11.61
N LEU A 87 1.03 -4.64 11.39
CA LEU A 87 0.37 -5.03 10.15
C LEU A 87 0.80 -4.08 9.02
N MET A 88 1.64 -4.59 8.13
CA MET A 88 2.12 -3.85 6.98
C MET A 88 1.12 -3.92 5.82
N PRO A 89 1.07 -2.93 4.91
CA PRO A 89 0.12 -2.87 3.79
C PRO A 89 0.05 -4.16 2.96
N TYR A 90 1.18 -4.81 2.70
CA TYR A 90 1.23 -6.04 1.91
C TYR A 90 0.61 -7.25 2.63
N LYS A 91 0.43 -7.19 3.95
CA LYS A 91 -0.23 -8.24 4.77
C LYS A 91 -1.71 -7.99 4.97
N VAL A 92 -2.21 -6.78 4.72
CA VAL A 92 -3.65 -6.49 4.67
C VAL A 92 -4.26 -7.31 3.54
N ARG A 93 -5.31 -8.07 3.82
CA ARG A 93 -5.96 -8.95 2.82
C ARG A 93 -6.70 -8.19 1.72
N LYS A 94 -6.95 -6.89 1.91
CA LYS A 94 -7.64 -6.02 0.97
C LYS A 94 -6.64 -5.22 0.14
N PRO A 95 -6.96 -4.86 -1.12
CA PRO A 95 -6.11 -3.97 -1.91
C PRO A 95 -5.82 -2.66 -1.17
N VAL A 96 -4.55 -2.24 -1.16
CA VAL A 96 -4.07 -1.00 -0.56
C VAL A 96 -3.45 -0.12 -1.63
N ILE A 97 -4.00 1.08 -1.79
CA ILE A 97 -3.57 2.08 -2.76
C ILE A 97 -2.89 3.23 -2.02
N ALA A 98 -1.63 3.50 -2.31
CA ALA A 98 -0.96 4.69 -1.83
C ALA A 98 -1.26 5.89 -2.75
N ALA A 99 -1.92 6.89 -2.20
CA ALA A 99 -2.19 8.19 -2.81
C ALA A 99 -1.13 9.19 -2.35
N ILE A 100 0.01 9.20 -3.05
CA ILE A 100 1.19 10.01 -2.70
C ILE A 100 0.96 11.45 -3.19
N ASN A 101 0.21 12.22 -2.40
CA ASN A 101 -0.24 13.57 -2.72
C ASN A 101 0.87 14.63 -2.75
N GLY A 102 2.05 14.32 -2.22
CA GLY A 102 3.16 15.26 -2.13
C GLY A 102 4.47 14.56 -1.81
N HIS A 103 5.39 15.28 -1.18
CA HIS A 103 6.75 14.80 -0.91
C HIS A 103 6.76 13.48 -0.15
N ALA A 104 7.60 12.54 -0.63
CA ALA A 104 7.77 11.19 -0.07
C ALA A 104 9.27 10.88 0.05
N VAL A 105 9.83 10.99 1.26
CA VAL A 105 11.27 10.91 1.50
C VAL A 105 11.57 9.86 2.58
N GLY A 106 12.63 9.09 2.41
CA GLY A 106 13.02 8.06 3.39
C GLY A 106 11.91 7.04 3.61
N VAL A 107 11.49 6.82 4.86
CA VAL A 107 10.36 5.95 5.18
C VAL A 107 9.07 6.38 4.47
N GLY A 108 8.94 7.66 4.14
CA GLY A 108 7.82 8.18 3.37
C GLY A 108 7.71 7.63 1.95
N ILE A 109 8.76 7.06 1.38
CA ILE A 109 8.69 6.31 0.12
C ILE A 109 8.85 4.81 0.32
N THR A 110 9.64 4.34 1.28
CA THR A 110 9.80 2.90 1.48
C THR A 110 8.53 2.24 2.02
N TYR A 111 7.73 2.94 2.84
CA TYR A 111 6.46 2.42 3.34
C TYR A 111 5.40 2.24 2.24
N PRO A 112 5.10 3.23 1.36
CA PRO A 112 4.15 3.05 0.27
C PRO A 112 4.60 2.04 -0.80
N MET A 113 5.88 1.65 -0.84
CA MET A 113 6.32 0.50 -1.65
C MET A 113 5.71 -0.83 -1.19
N LEU A 114 5.23 -0.92 0.05
CA LEU A 114 4.51 -2.08 0.58
C LEU A 114 3.01 -2.06 0.23
N CYS A 115 2.49 -0.98 -0.36
CA CYS A 115 1.14 -0.93 -0.91
C CYS A 115 1.11 -1.61 -2.29
N ASP A 116 -0.08 -2.05 -2.72
CA ASP A 116 -0.24 -2.76 -3.98
C ASP A 116 -0.12 -1.81 -5.19
N ILE A 117 -0.74 -0.64 -5.08
CA ILE A 117 -0.80 0.37 -6.15
C ILE A 117 -0.31 1.71 -5.61
N ARG A 118 0.35 2.51 -6.43
CA ARG A 118 0.80 3.88 -6.11
C ARG A 118 0.33 4.85 -7.17
N ILE A 119 -0.41 5.88 -6.75
CA ILE A 119 -0.75 7.08 -7.53
C ILE A 119 0.06 8.22 -6.92
N VAL A 120 0.75 9.00 -7.73
CA VAL A 120 1.69 10.02 -7.23
C VAL A 120 1.37 11.39 -7.81
N SER A 121 1.59 12.44 -7.03
CA SER A 121 1.59 13.80 -7.57
C SER A 121 2.76 14.01 -8.52
N GLU A 122 2.52 14.58 -9.70
CA GLU A 122 3.56 14.94 -10.69
C GLU A 122 4.71 15.73 -10.07
N THR A 123 4.39 16.62 -9.14
CA THR A 123 5.33 17.53 -8.47
C THR A 123 5.88 16.98 -7.16
N ALA A 124 5.52 15.75 -6.76
CA ALA A 124 6.06 15.13 -5.56
C ALA A 124 7.57 14.92 -5.66
N LYS A 125 8.30 15.35 -4.63
CA LYS A 125 9.73 15.04 -4.48
C LYS A 125 9.86 13.69 -3.79
N ILE A 126 10.48 12.74 -4.47
CA ILE A 126 10.68 11.37 -4.01
C ILE A 126 12.18 11.13 -3.83
N GLN A 127 12.58 10.58 -2.68
CA GLN A 127 13.99 10.38 -2.39
C GLN A 127 14.24 9.24 -1.41
N TYR A 128 15.08 8.28 -1.79
CA TYR A 128 15.65 7.27 -0.89
C TYR A 128 16.88 7.86 -0.18
N ALA A 129 16.64 8.84 0.70
CA ALA A 129 17.67 9.72 1.24
C ALA A 129 18.63 9.07 2.25
N MET A 130 18.38 7.81 2.65
CA MET A 130 19.04 7.11 3.76
C MET A 130 20.55 7.01 3.56
N VAL A 131 21.02 6.63 2.38
CA VAL A 131 22.45 6.48 2.07
C VAL A 131 23.23 7.80 2.20
N ARG A 132 22.57 8.95 1.97
CA ARG A 132 23.14 10.28 2.20
C ARG A 132 23.21 10.68 3.67
N ARG A 133 22.70 9.85 4.56
CA ARG A 133 22.71 10.01 6.02
C ARG A 133 23.46 8.90 6.74
N GLY A 134 24.23 8.08 6.00
CA GLY A 134 25.03 7.00 6.57
C GLY A 134 24.21 5.78 7.05
N ILE A 135 22.95 5.66 6.61
CA ILE A 135 22.08 4.51 6.88
C ILE A 135 21.57 3.89 5.58
N LEU A 136 20.96 2.72 5.65
CA LEU A 136 20.45 2.02 4.48
C LEU A 136 18.91 2.14 4.37
N PRO A 137 18.34 2.08 3.16
CA PRO A 137 16.91 1.96 2.96
C PRO A 137 16.37 0.68 3.61
N GLU A 138 15.20 0.78 4.26
CA GLU A 138 14.56 -0.31 4.99
C GLU A 138 13.30 -0.85 4.27
N LEU A 139 12.46 -1.61 5.00
CA LEU A 139 11.16 -2.13 4.56
C LEU A 139 11.20 -2.94 3.26
N GLY A 140 12.29 -3.72 3.08
CA GLY A 140 12.43 -4.59 1.91
C GLY A 140 12.78 -3.86 0.62
N SER A 141 13.22 -2.59 0.67
CA SER A 141 13.55 -1.77 -0.50
C SER A 141 14.53 -2.44 -1.45
N HIS A 142 15.54 -3.17 -0.93
CA HIS A 142 16.54 -3.86 -1.72
C HIS A 142 16.00 -5.08 -2.51
N VAL A 143 14.82 -5.56 -2.16
CA VAL A 143 14.12 -6.64 -2.84
C VAL A 143 13.02 -6.10 -3.75
N LEU A 144 12.20 -5.19 -3.23
CA LEU A 144 11.02 -4.68 -3.93
C LEU A 144 11.40 -3.74 -5.07
N LEU A 145 12.28 -2.77 -4.81
CA LEU A 145 12.57 -1.75 -5.81
C LEU A 145 13.18 -2.34 -7.10
N PRO A 146 14.20 -3.24 -7.05
CA PRO A 146 14.72 -3.89 -8.27
C PRO A 146 13.69 -4.70 -9.05
N ARG A 147 12.69 -5.28 -8.36
CA ARG A 147 11.60 -6.04 -9.01
C ARG A 147 10.59 -5.13 -9.68
N VAL A 148 10.34 -3.94 -9.12
CA VAL A 148 9.35 -3.01 -9.63
C VAL A 148 9.90 -2.17 -10.79
N ILE A 149 11.14 -1.64 -10.69
CA ILE A 149 11.68 -0.70 -11.69
C ILE A 149 12.93 -1.21 -12.44
N GLY A 150 13.33 -2.46 -12.17
CA GLY A 150 14.55 -3.05 -12.71
C GLY A 150 15.80 -2.66 -11.92
N PHE A 151 16.83 -3.53 -11.99
CA PHE A 151 18.02 -3.44 -11.14
C PHE A 151 18.80 -2.12 -11.33
N SER A 152 19.00 -1.69 -12.58
CA SER A 152 19.79 -0.48 -12.88
C SER A 152 19.17 0.79 -12.32
N ARG A 153 17.84 0.98 -12.50
CA ARG A 153 17.11 2.13 -11.94
C ARG A 153 17.06 2.08 -10.41
N ALA A 154 16.87 0.89 -9.84
CA ALA A 154 16.90 0.71 -8.40
C ALA A 154 18.27 1.03 -7.81
N ALA A 155 19.36 0.58 -8.43
CA ALA A 155 20.72 0.90 -8.03
C ALA A 155 20.99 2.41 -8.09
N ASP A 156 20.56 3.10 -9.15
CA ASP A 156 20.63 4.54 -9.25
C ASP A 156 19.97 5.23 -8.03
N LEU A 157 18.74 4.87 -7.68
CA LEU A 157 18.04 5.50 -6.56
C LEU A 157 18.62 5.10 -5.19
N LEU A 158 18.91 3.81 -4.97
CA LEU A 158 19.33 3.30 -3.67
C LEU A 158 20.78 3.64 -3.33
N LEU A 159 21.69 3.73 -4.34
CA LEU A 159 23.10 4.00 -4.10
C LEU A 159 23.43 5.49 -4.11
N THR A 160 22.73 6.29 -4.93
CA THR A 160 22.98 7.74 -4.99
C THR A 160 22.13 8.53 -4.01
N GLY A 161 20.95 8.00 -3.66
CA GLY A 161 19.95 8.74 -2.89
C GLY A 161 19.52 10.03 -3.60
N ARG A 162 19.56 10.08 -4.95
CA ARG A 162 19.14 11.27 -5.69
C ARG A 162 17.64 11.50 -5.56
N LEU A 163 17.24 12.73 -5.75
CA LEU A 163 15.84 13.13 -5.80
C LEU A 163 15.29 12.87 -7.21
N ILE A 164 14.07 12.38 -7.28
CA ILE A 164 13.27 12.29 -8.51
C ILE A 164 11.93 13.01 -8.30
N MET A 165 11.29 13.39 -9.40
CA MET A 165 9.94 13.94 -9.40
C MET A 165 8.92 12.81 -9.59
N GLY A 166 7.65 13.07 -9.22
CA GLY A 166 6.59 12.08 -9.40
C GLY A 166 6.37 11.66 -10.84
N THR A 167 6.55 12.55 -11.81
CA THR A 167 6.53 12.21 -13.25
C THR A 167 7.58 11.15 -13.58
N GLU A 168 8.83 11.35 -13.16
CA GLU A 168 9.92 10.38 -13.36
C GLU A 168 9.64 9.06 -12.64
N ALA A 169 9.02 9.11 -11.44
CA ALA A 169 8.61 7.91 -10.72
C ALA A 169 7.60 7.06 -11.50
N ALA A 170 6.63 7.68 -12.18
CA ALA A 170 5.68 6.99 -13.03
C ALA A 170 6.35 6.44 -14.32
N GLU A 171 7.21 7.23 -14.97
CA GLU A 171 7.94 6.81 -16.18
C GLU A 171 8.83 5.58 -15.94
N MET A 172 9.41 5.46 -14.76
CA MET A 172 10.22 4.28 -14.43
C MET A 172 9.42 3.11 -13.87
N GLY A 173 8.10 3.26 -13.65
CA GLY A 173 7.21 2.23 -13.13
C GLY A 173 7.18 2.11 -11.60
N LEU A 174 7.76 3.06 -10.87
CA LEU A 174 7.68 3.11 -9.41
C LEU A 174 6.26 3.43 -8.94
N ALA A 175 5.53 4.25 -9.70
CA ALA A 175 4.11 4.50 -9.52
C ALA A 175 3.33 4.12 -10.78
N SER A 176 2.07 3.75 -10.61
CA SER A 176 1.17 3.37 -11.73
C SER A 176 0.75 4.59 -12.55
N ARG A 177 0.64 5.75 -11.91
CA ARG A 177 0.26 7.03 -12.54
C ARG A 177 0.88 8.20 -11.79
N ALA A 178 1.24 9.25 -12.54
CA ALA A 178 1.45 10.59 -12.02
C ALA A 178 0.28 11.49 -12.48
N VAL A 179 -0.27 12.28 -11.56
CA VAL A 179 -1.40 13.18 -11.81
C VAL A 179 -1.18 14.50 -11.05
N PRO A 180 -1.90 15.60 -11.37
CA PRO A 180 -1.87 16.82 -10.57
C PRO A 180 -2.11 16.55 -9.07
N ALA A 181 -1.49 17.33 -8.19
CA ALA A 181 -1.48 17.05 -6.76
C ALA A 181 -2.88 16.99 -6.13
N ASP A 182 -3.81 17.80 -6.58
CA ASP A 182 -5.20 17.87 -6.15
C ASP A 182 -6.05 16.70 -6.70
N GLU A 183 -5.60 16.01 -7.73
CA GLU A 183 -6.28 14.86 -8.31
C GLU A 183 -5.85 13.51 -7.69
N VAL A 184 -4.70 13.46 -6.99
CA VAL A 184 -4.12 12.20 -6.50
C VAL A 184 -5.10 11.41 -5.64
N LEU A 185 -5.71 12.06 -4.63
CA LEU A 185 -6.66 11.39 -3.75
C LEU A 185 -7.95 11.01 -4.49
N VAL A 186 -8.41 11.84 -5.42
CA VAL A 186 -9.60 11.58 -6.23
C VAL A 186 -9.39 10.32 -7.07
N VAL A 187 -8.31 10.26 -7.86
CA VAL A 187 -8.00 9.11 -8.73
C VAL A 187 -7.80 7.83 -7.91
N ALA A 188 -7.11 7.90 -6.76
CA ALA A 188 -6.93 6.75 -5.88
C ALA A 188 -8.26 6.26 -5.28
N THR A 189 -9.13 7.19 -4.88
CA THR A 189 -10.44 6.87 -4.30
C THR A 189 -11.39 6.28 -5.36
N GLU A 190 -11.40 6.81 -6.58
CA GLU A 190 -12.18 6.26 -7.69
C GLU A 190 -11.75 4.82 -8.01
N MET A 191 -10.46 4.56 -8.08
CA MET A 191 -9.93 3.21 -8.27
C MET A 191 -10.32 2.27 -7.11
N ALA A 192 -10.24 2.73 -5.87
CA ALA A 192 -10.65 1.97 -4.69
C ALA A 192 -12.15 1.67 -4.68
N ARG A 193 -12.99 2.62 -5.10
CA ARG A 193 -14.44 2.43 -5.24
C ARG A 193 -14.79 1.44 -6.33
N ASP A 194 -14.10 1.51 -7.47
CA ASP A 194 -14.28 0.51 -8.53
C ASP A 194 -13.96 -0.90 -8.04
N ILE A 195 -12.86 -1.07 -7.32
CA ILE A 195 -12.52 -2.35 -6.66
C ILE A 195 -13.63 -2.75 -5.66
N ALA A 196 -14.05 -1.84 -4.79
CA ALA A 196 -15.04 -2.13 -3.75
C ALA A 196 -16.39 -2.57 -4.34
N LEU A 197 -16.80 -2.00 -5.47
CA LEU A 197 -18.07 -2.29 -6.12
C LEU A 197 -17.99 -3.51 -7.03
N ASN A 198 -16.98 -3.58 -7.89
CA ASN A 198 -16.96 -4.48 -9.05
C ASN A 198 -16.11 -5.73 -8.87
N VAL A 199 -15.28 -5.83 -7.82
CA VAL A 199 -14.38 -6.97 -7.61
C VAL A 199 -14.82 -7.81 -6.42
N SER A 200 -14.89 -9.16 -6.59
CA SER A 200 -15.16 -10.08 -5.49
C SER A 200 -14.07 -9.96 -4.41
N PRO A 201 -14.45 -9.76 -3.13
CA PRO A 201 -13.50 -9.50 -2.05
C PRO A 201 -12.53 -10.64 -1.80
N VAL A 202 -12.99 -11.89 -1.87
CA VAL A 202 -12.13 -13.07 -1.68
C VAL A 202 -11.18 -13.24 -2.87
N SER A 203 -11.65 -13.00 -4.10
CA SER A 203 -10.80 -13.06 -5.29
C SER A 203 -9.71 -11.98 -5.28
N ALA A 204 -10.05 -10.75 -4.87
CA ALA A 204 -9.07 -9.67 -4.72
C ALA A 204 -8.02 -10.00 -3.66
N ALA A 205 -8.45 -10.51 -2.50
CA ALA A 205 -7.56 -10.87 -1.40
C ALA A 205 -6.59 -11.98 -1.81
N LEU A 206 -7.08 -13.02 -2.50
CA LEU A 206 -6.25 -14.12 -3.01
C LEU A 206 -5.28 -13.63 -4.09
N ALA A 207 -5.76 -12.87 -5.06
CA ALA A 207 -4.90 -12.33 -6.12
C ALA A 207 -3.76 -11.50 -5.52
N LYS A 208 -4.06 -10.62 -4.55
CA LYS A 208 -3.04 -9.87 -3.81
C LYS A 208 -2.05 -10.80 -3.12
N GLN A 209 -2.53 -11.76 -2.34
CA GLN A 209 -1.67 -12.67 -1.59
C GLN A 209 -0.75 -13.47 -2.52
N LEU A 210 -1.30 -14.05 -3.61
CA LEU A 210 -0.52 -14.80 -4.60
C LEU A 210 0.52 -13.93 -5.33
N MET A 211 0.21 -12.66 -5.62
CA MET A 211 1.18 -11.72 -6.19
C MET A 211 2.36 -11.46 -5.23
N TRP A 212 2.10 -11.24 -3.95
CA TRP A 212 3.16 -11.02 -2.96
C TRP A 212 3.97 -12.29 -2.69
N ASP A 213 3.32 -13.46 -2.58
CA ASP A 213 3.98 -14.76 -2.42
C ASP A 213 4.79 -15.12 -3.68
N GLY A 214 4.30 -14.76 -4.86
CA GLY A 214 4.94 -14.94 -6.16
C GLY A 214 6.29 -14.24 -6.31
N MET A 215 6.55 -13.21 -5.50
CA MET A 215 7.88 -12.57 -5.48
C MET A 215 9.02 -13.52 -5.08
N ASN A 216 8.72 -14.64 -4.39
CA ASN A 216 9.71 -15.58 -3.90
C ASN A 216 9.45 -17.02 -4.36
N THR A 217 8.61 -17.20 -5.38
CA THR A 217 8.17 -18.53 -5.83
C THR A 217 8.44 -18.72 -7.33
N SER A 218 8.54 -20.00 -7.78
CA SER A 218 8.67 -20.32 -9.21
C SER A 218 7.29 -20.22 -9.91
N VAL A 219 7.31 -19.99 -11.22
CA VAL A 219 6.11 -19.97 -12.05
C VAL A 219 5.37 -21.31 -11.98
N ASP A 220 6.09 -22.43 -12.05
CA ASP A 220 5.48 -23.77 -11.99
C ASP A 220 4.77 -24.02 -10.65
N HIS A 221 5.39 -23.60 -9.53
CA HIS A 221 4.75 -23.70 -8.22
C HIS A 221 3.49 -22.82 -8.13
N MET A 222 3.54 -21.62 -8.69
CA MET A 222 2.37 -20.73 -8.71
C MET A 222 1.23 -21.32 -9.53
N ILE A 223 1.49 -21.86 -10.74
CA ILE A 223 0.49 -22.54 -11.56
C ILE A 223 -0.16 -23.70 -10.80
N MET A 224 0.63 -24.51 -10.09
CA MET A 224 0.07 -25.60 -9.27
C MET A 224 -0.80 -25.08 -8.11
N THR A 225 -0.38 -24.00 -7.47
CA THR A 225 -1.13 -23.38 -6.37
C THR A 225 -2.47 -22.82 -6.86
N GLU A 226 -2.45 -22.07 -7.95
CA GLU A 226 -3.64 -21.52 -8.60
C GLU A 226 -4.59 -22.63 -9.04
N GLY A 227 -4.07 -23.72 -9.63
CA GLY A 227 -4.85 -24.88 -10.05
C GLY A 227 -5.56 -25.59 -8.90
N LYS A 228 -5.00 -25.59 -7.69
CA LYS A 228 -5.65 -26.13 -6.48
C LYS A 228 -6.74 -25.19 -5.92
N LEU A 229 -6.58 -23.89 -6.06
CA LEU A 229 -7.52 -22.88 -5.55
C LEU A 229 -8.72 -22.67 -6.47
N LEU A 230 -8.50 -22.68 -7.77
CA LEU A 230 -9.49 -22.33 -8.78
C LEU A 230 -10.81 -23.12 -8.71
N PRO A 231 -10.82 -24.45 -8.51
CA PRO A 231 -12.08 -25.22 -8.38
C PRO A 231 -12.97 -24.73 -7.23
N GLY A 232 -12.38 -24.41 -6.07
CA GLY A 232 -13.12 -23.87 -4.93
C GLY A 232 -13.72 -22.50 -5.21
N LEU A 233 -12.97 -21.62 -5.88
CA LEU A 233 -13.45 -20.29 -6.26
C LEU A 233 -14.55 -20.34 -7.31
N THR A 234 -14.43 -21.23 -8.31
CA THR A 234 -15.49 -21.39 -9.34
C THR A 234 -16.77 -21.98 -8.79
N ALA A 235 -16.70 -22.77 -7.72
CA ALA A 235 -17.86 -23.29 -7.02
C ALA A 235 -18.48 -22.30 -6.01
N ALA A 236 -17.77 -21.21 -5.68
CA ALA A 236 -18.24 -20.20 -4.72
C ALA A 236 -19.40 -19.35 -5.28
N PRO A 237 -20.32 -18.86 -4.42
CA PRO A 237 -21.48 -18.06 -4.84
C PRO A 237 -21.11 -16.82 -5.67
N ASP A 238 -19.99 -16.18 -5.40
CA ASP A 238 -19.54 -14.97 -6.08
C ASP A 238 -19.17 -15.23 -7.54
N SER A 239 -18.66 -16.42 -7.88
CA SER A 239 -18.38 -16.78 -9.28
C SER A 239 -19.65 -16.74 -10.12
N GLY A 240 -20.75 -17.37 -9.63
CA GLY A 240 -22.04 -17.34 -10.31
C GLY A 240 -22.66 -15.94 -10.35
N GLU A 241 -22.47 -15.13 -9.32
CA GLU A 241 -22.95 -13.76 -9.29
C GLU A 241 -22.20 -12.89 -10.29
N GLY A 242 -20.88 -13.00 -10.38
CA GLY A 242 -20.08 -12.25 -11.34
C GLY A 242 -20.51 -12.50 -12.79
N VAL A 243 -20.75 -13.77 -13.14
CA VAL A 243 -21.26 -14.14 -14.48
C VAL A 243 -22.66 -13.58 -14.73
N ARG A 244 -23.59 -13.69 -13.77
CA ARG A 244 -24.94 -13.13 -13.91
C ARG A 244 -24.91 -11.61 -14.08
N ALA A 245 -24.19 -10.90 -13.20
CA ALA A 245 -24.08 -9.44 -13.26
C ALA A 245 -23.55 -8.97 -14.60
N PHE A 246 -22.55 -9.68 -15.16
CA PHE A 246 -22.01 -9.37 -16.48
C PHE A 246 -23.07 -9.48 -17.60
N PHE A 247 -23.82 -10.59 -17.66
CA PHE A 247 -24.87 -10.75 -18.69
C PHE A 247 -26.06 -9.81 -18.48
N GLU A 248 -26.41 -9.51 -17.24
CA GLU A 248 -27.49 -8.60 -16.88
C GLU A 248 -27.07 -7.11 -16.94
N LYS A 249 -25.79 -6.82 -17.18
CA LYS A 249 -25.22 -5.46 -17.27
C LYS A 249 -25.52 -4.60 -16.03
N ARG A 250 -25.39 -5.18 -14.86
CA ARG A 250 -25.58 -4.52 -13.55
C ARG A 250 -24.36 -4.68 -12.64
N ALA A 251 -24.30 -3.87 -11.61
CA ALA A 251 -23.32 -4.08 -10.54
C ALA A 251 -23.52 -5.44 -9.86
N PRO A 252 -22.45 -6.18 -9.55
CA PRO A 252 -22.51 -7.44 -8.82
C PRO A 252 -22.90 -7.23 -7.34
N LYS A 253 -23.47 -8.27 -6.74
CA LYS A 253 -23.82 -8.32 -5.31
C LYS A 253 -23.01 -9.40 -4.64
N TRP A 254 -21.78 -9.07 -4.27
CA TRP A 254 -20.85 -9.99 -3.65
C TRP A 254 -21.34 -10.45 -2.28
N ARG A 255 -21.18 -11.75 -1.97
CA ARG A 255 -21.62 -12.37 -0.72
C ARG A 255 -20.47 -12.87 0.13
N SER A 256 -19.36 -13.24 -0.51
CA SER A 256 -18.19 -13.78 0.19
C SER A 256 -17.50 -12.71 1.04
N ARG A 257 -17.01 -13.13 2.19
CA ARG A 257 -16.33 -12.28 3.18
C ARG A 257 -14.88 -12.72 3.34
N VAL A 258 -13.97 -11.74 3.40
CA VAL A 258 -12.55 -12.02 3.59
C VAL A 258 -12.27 -12.64 4.96
N SER A 259 -13.09 -12.33 5.98
CA SER A 259 -12.92 -12.86 7.34
C SER A 259 -13.22 -14.35 7.47
N SER A 260 -14.17 -14.89 6.66
CA SER A 260 -14.69 -16.25 6.81
C SER A 260 -14.49 -17.17 5.61
N ASP A 261 -14.38 -16.61 4.39
CA ASP A 261 -14.47 -17.41 3.16
C ASP A 261 -13.14 -17.51 2.40
N MET A 262 -12.03 -17.03 3.01
CA MET A 262 -10.70 -17.20 2.43
C MET A 262 -10.28 -18.66 2.44
N PRO A 263 -9.97 -19.27 1.28
CA PRO A 263 -9.42 -20.61 1.24
C PRO A 263 -8.01 -20.65 1.83
N VAL A 264 -7.64 -21.81 2.36
CA VAL A 264 -6.27 -22.07 2.78
C VAL A 264 -5.39 -22.24 1.54
N ILE A 265 -4.37 -21.41 1.41
CA ILE A 265 -3.41 -21.54 0.32
C ILE A 265 -2.55 -22.79 0.57
N PRO A 266 -2.50 -23.74 -0.38
CA PRO A 266 -1.66 -24.94 -0.27
C PRO A 266 -0.18 -24.54 -0.20
N LYS A 267 0.54 -25.16 0.75
CA LYS A 267 2.01 -25.04 0.86
C LYS A 267 2.70 -25.87 -0.18
#